data_9458d432e7729e15ae124d6b7cf3de9d
#
_entry.id   9458d432e7729e15ae124d6b7cf3de9d
#
_cell.length_a   1.000
_cell.length_b   1.000
_cell.length_c   1.000
_cell.angle_alpha   90.00
_cell.angle_beta   90.00
_cell.angle_gamma   90.00
#
_symmetry.space_group_name_H-M   'P 1'
#
loop_
_entity.id
_entity.type
_entity.pdbx_description
1 polymer ?
#
loop_
_entity_poly.entity_id
_entity_poly.type
_entity_poly.pdbx_seq_one_letter_code
_entity_poly.pdbx_strand_id
1 'polypeptide(L)'
;MKNPIFSKSCLGWLALWVAFAACERDDTFCNTPHPAEGALLLHTGYAGNYYMKVQDYHTSVPAADFPCPQVFAPGSYTLSVFNLPEGMERADNRVGVASLPDGTLLPQPGVLYGNAATIGIAADDTLAVTLPMKQLTRRLTLKMKLAGGNPGILAGTEASITGIAPALDIAALKLQGDPATVRPVFVREGDVLTAELNLLGTAADVRQEFIIVLIATDGQRQTLARDMTGALSDFN
;
A
#
# COMPACT_ATOMS: atom_id res chain seq x y z
N MET A 1 80.93 -51.60 27.80
CA MET A 1 80.60 -51.42 26.35
C MET A 1 79.13 -51.23 26.18
N LYS A 2 78.79 -50.15 25.46
CA LYS A 2 77.47 -49.76 24.90
C LYS A 2 76.45 -49.16 25.83
N ASN A 3 76.35 -47.80 25.82
CA ASN A 3 75.23 -46.97 26.28
C ASN A 3 74.05 -47.17 25.34
N PRO A 4 72.78 -47.03 25.86
CA PRO A 4 71.61 -46.67 25.02
C PRO A 4 71.33 -45.20 25.14
N ILE A 5 71.26 -44.57 23.99
CA ILE A 5 70.83 -43.21 23.75
C ILE A 5 69.32 -43.11 23.94
N PHE A 6 68.87 -42.41 25.01
CA PHE A 6 67.46 -42.04 25.13
C PHE A 6 67.23 -40.75 24.32
N SER A 7 66.47 -40.89 23.26
CA SER A 7 66.02 -39.82 22.38
C SER A 7 65.09 -38.87 23.09
N LYS A 8 65.48 -37.58 23.18
CA LYS A 8 64.74 -36.47 23.77
C LYS A 8 63.63 -35.91 22.86
N SER A 9 63.12 -36.69 21.88
CA SER A 9 62.22 -36.21 20.83
C SER A 9 60.75 -36.41 21.09
N CYS A 10 60.32 -37.06 22.17
CA CYS A 10 58.87 -37.33 22.39
C CYS A 10 58.15 -36.31 23.28
N LEU A 11 58.86 -35.37 23.95
CA LEU A 11 58.18 -34.37 24.80
C LEU A 11 57.70 -33.12 24.06
N GLY A 12 58.23 -32.86 22.87
CA GLY A 12 57.87 -31.69 22.07
C GLY A 12 56.52 -31.80 21.33
N TRP A 13 56.06 -33.02 21.07
CA TRP A 13 54.82 -33.25 20.30
C TRP A 13 53.55 -33.26 21.13
N LEU A 14 53.64 -33.48 22.42
CA LEU A 14 52.49 -33.43 23.31
C LEU A 14 52.07 -31.99 23.69
N ALA A 15 53.00 -31.04 23.65
CA ALA A 15 52.72 -29.63 23.95
C ALA A 15 52.02 -28.89 22.76
N LEU A 16 52.16 -29.39 21.52
CA LEU A 16 51.56 -28.77 20.33
C LEU A 16 50.07 -29.15 20.13
N TRP A 17 49.60 -30.22 20.75
CA TRP A 17 48.23 -30.68 20.64
C TRP A 17 47.28 -29.99 21.63
N VAL A 18 47.76 -29.40 22.68
CA VAL A 18 46.98 -28.68 23.68
C VAL A 18 46.67 -27.25 23.23
N ALA A 19 47.42 -26.68 22.28
CA ALA A 19 47.19 -25.30 21.78
C ALA A 19 46.05 -25.20 20.72
N PHE A 20 45.56 -26.31 20.21
CA PHE A 20 44.43 -26.30 19.24
C PHE A 20 43.05 -26.59 19.86
N ALA A 21 42.99 -26.88 21.16
CA ALA A 21 41.73 -27.12 21.86
C ALA A 21 41.14 -25.88 22.55
N ALA A 22 41.75 -24.70 22.39
CA ALA A 22 41.28 -23.44 23.02
C ALA A 22 40.73 -22.46 21.99
N CYS A 23 40.07 -22.93 20.92
CA CYS A 23 39.03 -22.16 20.25
C CYS A 23 37.70 -22.65 20.81
N GLU A 24 37.41 -22.31 22.05
CA GLU A 24 36.00 -22.15 22.42
C GLU A 24 35.45 -21.10 21.47
N ARG A 25 34.56 -21.51 20.58
CA ARG A 25 33.66 -20.59 19.90
C ARG A 25 32.95 -19.88 21.03
N ASP A 26 33.23 -18.60 21.19
CA ASP A 26 32.47 -17.71 22.03
C ASP A 26 31.11 -17.57 21.34
N ASP A 27 30.16 -18.50 21.63
CA ASP A 27 28.78 -18.48 21.11
C ASP A 27 28.00 -17.27 21.64
N THR A 28 28.69 -16.36 22.36
CA THR A 28 28.12 -15.11 22.89
C THR A 28 28.46 -13.90 22.03
N PHE A 29 29.05 -14.08 20.85
CA PHE A 29 29.36 -12.95 19.97
C PHE A 29 28.08 -12.48 19.26
N CYS A 30 27.45 -11.43 19.80
CA CYS A 30 26.29 -10.80 19.17
C CYS A 30 26.74 -9.93 18.00
N ASN A 31 26.09 -10.06 16.82
CA ASN A 31 26.39 -9.27 15.63
C ASN A 31 25.85 -7.84 15.70
N THR A 32 24.86 -7.61 16.56
CA THR A 32 24.17 -6.33 16.70
C THR A 32 24.10 -5.90 18.17
N PRO A 33 23.78 -4.62 18.47
CA PRO A 33 23.57 -4.16 19.84
C PRO A 33 22.28 -4.69 20.50
N HIS A 34 21.46 -5.51 19.80
CA HIS A 34 20.19 -6.06 20.28
C HIS A 34 20.12 -7.58 20.07
N PRO A 35 20.88 -8.36 20.87
CA PRO A 35 21.05 -9.82 20.63
C PRO A 35 19.78 -10.66 20.77
N ALA A 36 18.75 -10.17 21.47
CA ALA A 36 17.47 -10.87 21.66
C ALA A 36 16.38 -10.42 20.67
N GLU A 37 16.63 -9.38 19.88
CA GLU A 37 15.68 -8.73 18.99
C GLU A 37 16.30 -8.53 17.61
N GLY A 38 15.48 -8.18 16.62
CA GLY A 38 15.95 -7.82 15.29
C GLY A 38 15.60 -6.39 14.91
N ALA A 39 16.46 -5.75 14.14
CA ALA A 39 16.25 -4.43 13.57
C ALA A 39 15.64 -4.51 12.16
N LEU A 40 15.02 -3.42 11.72
CA LEU A 40 14.42 -3.29 10.38
C LEU A 40 14.99 -2.08 9.66
N LEU A 41 15.50 -2.29 8.45
CA LEU A 41 15.85 -1.25 7.50
C LEU A 41 14.89 -1.33 6.31
N LEU A 42 14.11 -0.27 6.09
CA LEU A 42 13.07 -0.22 5.05
C LEU A 42 13.52 0.65 3.89
N HIS A 43 13.39 0.12 2.66
CA HIS A 43 13.62 0.83 1.40
C HIS A 43 12.32 0.83 0.58
N THR A 44 11.69 2.00 0.41
CA THR A 44 10.42 2.13 -0.36
C THR A 44 10.60 2.72 -1.74
N GLY A 45 11.67 3.51 -1.95
CA GLY A 45 11.85 4.31 -3.17
C GLY A 45 10.85 5.47 -3.30
N TYR A 46 10.02 5.73 -2.29
CA TYR A 46 9.01 6.79 -2.31
C TYR A 46 9.59 8.10 -1.76
N ALA A 47 9.53 9.16 -2.55
CA ALA A 47 10.16 10.45 -2.21
C ALA A 47 9.34 11.35 -1.29
N GLY A 48 8.12 10.95 -0.90
CA GLY A 48 7.23 11.74 -0.04
C GLY A 48 7.12 11.17 1.38
N ASN A 49 6.35 11.86 2.22
CA ASN A 49 6.00 11.32 3.53
C ASN A 49 5.02 10.16 3.40
N TYR A 50 5.24 9.11 4.17
CA TYR A 50 4.35 7.96 4.23
C TYR A 50 4.25 7.41 5.66
N TYR A 51 3.29 6.57 5.89
CA TYR A 51 3.12 5.82 7.14
C TYR A 51 3.69 4.42 6.96
N MET A 52 4.39 3.95 8.00
CA MET A 52 4.83 2.57 8.15
C MET A 52 4.12 1.97 9.36
N LYS A 53 3.67 0.72 9.23
CA LYS A 53 3.12 -0.06 10.33
C LYS A 53 3.68 -1.48 10.32
N VAL A 54 4.11 -1.94 11.49
CA VAL A 54 4.51 -3.33 11.78
C VAL A 54 3.81 -3.73 13.06
N GLN A 55 2.81 -4.60 12.98
CA GLN A 55 1.94 -4.99 14.10
C GLN A 55 1.33 -3.74 14.80
N ASP A 56 1.64 -3.49 16.07
CA ASP A 56 1.15 -2.33 16.83
C ASP A 56 2.04 -1.08 16.70
N TYR A 57 3.26 -1.25 16.19
CA TYR A 57 4.16 -0.14 15.94
C TYR A 57 3.77 0.58 14.64
N HIS A 58 3.60 1.89 14.73
CA HIS A 58 3.34 2.74 13.56
C HIS A 58 4.08 4.06 13.67
N THR A 59 4.55 4.57 12.53
CA THR A 59 5.28 5.85 12.47
C THR A 59 5.09 6.53 11.12
N SER A 60 5.31 7.84 11.09
CA SER A 60 5.42 8.61 9.85
C SER A 60 6.88 8.64 9.42
N VAL A 61 7.14 8.34 8.17
CA VAL A 61 8.47 8.23 7.58
C VAL A 61 8.64 9.31 6.52
N PRO A 62 9.65 10.18 6.63
CA PRO A 62 9.87 11.27 5.68
C PRO A 62 10.85 10.91 4.55
N ALA A 63 11.41 9.71 4.52
CA ALA A 63 12.50 9.32 3.63
C ALA A 63 12.27 7.96 2.96
N ALA A 64 12.79 7.79 1.75
CA ALA A 64 12.73 6.54 1.00
C ALA A 64 13.47 5.38 1.69
N ASP A 65 14.55 5.70 2.39
CA ASP A 65 15.35 4.77 3.18
C ASP A 65 15.17 5.10 4.66
N PHE A 66 14.68 4.14 5.42
CA PHE A 66 14.32 4.35 6.81
C PHE A 66 14.85 3.24 7.72
N PRO A 67 15.90 3.53 8.52
CA PRO A 67 16.26 2.67 9.64
C PRO A 67 15.22 2.82 10.73
N CYS A 68 14.46 1.75 10.97
CA CYS A 68 13.41 1.75 12.00
C CYS A 68 14.06 1.85 13.39
N PRO A 69 13.69 2.85 14.22
CA PRO A 69 14.25 2.96 15.56
C PRO A 69 13.71 1.91 16.54
N GLN A 70 12.62 1.23 16.17
CA GLN A 70 12.04 0.13 16.94
C GLN A 70 12.69 -1.18 16.55
N VAL A 71 13.10 -1.97 17.53
CA VAL A 71 13.49 -3.36 17.39
C VAL A 71 12.31 -4.28 17.71
N PHE A 72 12.31 -5.48 17.16
CA PHE A 72 11.19 -6.42 17.23
C PHE A 72 11.69 -7.78 17.71
N ALA A 73 10.86 -8.48 18.49
CA ALA A 73 11.12 -9.86 18.83
C ALA A 73 11.20 -10.73 17.54
N PRO A 74 11.97 -11.83 17.55
CA PRO A 74 11.98 -12.75 16.41
C PRO A 74 10.59 -13.27 16.09
N GLY A 75 10.21 -13.22 14.82
CA GLY A 75 8.86 -13.62 14.42
C GLY A 75 8.48 -13.21 13.00
N SER A 76 7.24 -13.52 12.64
CA SER A 76 6.65 -13.13 11.36
C SER A 76 5.67 -11.97 11.58
N TYR A 77 5.80 -10.92 10.76
CA TYR A 77 5.07 -9.67 10.89
C TYR A 77 4.49 -9.25 9.55
N THR A 78 3.36 -8.55 9.57
CA THR A 78 2.88 -7.80 8.41
C THR A 78 3.46 -6.39 8.46
N LEU A 79 4.28 -6.05 7.47
CA LEU A 79 4.74 -4.69 7.22
C LEU A 79 3.83 -4.04 6.17
N SER A 80 3.26 -2.89 6.48
CA SER A 80 2.48 -2.07 5.54
C SER A 80 3.04 -0.66 5.45
N VAL A 81 3.02 -0.09 4.23
CA VAL A 81 3.47 1.27 3.93
C VAL A 81 2.46 1.96 3.04
N PHE A 82 2.13 3.22 3.31
CA PHE A 82 1.22 4.02 2.49
C PHE A 82 1.34 5.51 2.75
N ASN A 83 1.13 6.34 1.74
CA ASN A 83 0.91 7.77 1.94
C ASN A 83 -0.55 8.03 2.35
N LEU A 84 -0.84 9.21 2.88
CA LEU A 84 -2.21 9.67 3.12
C LEU A 84 -2.44 10.93 2.29
N PRO A 85 -3.04 10.79 1.09
CA PRO A 85 -3.29 11.92 0.22
C PRO A 85 -4.49 12.75 0.68
N GLU A 86 -4.62 13.96 0.14
CA GLU A 86 -5.77 14.82 0.38
C GLU A 86 -7.09 14.12 -0.01
N GLY A 87 -8.14 14.34 0.77
CA GLY A 87 -9.45 13.73 0.56
C GLY A 87 -9.54 12.25 0.94
N MET A 88 -8.55 11.75 1.67
CA MET A 88 -8.59 10.43 2.29
C MET A 88 -8.36 10.49 3.79
N GLU A 89 -8.92 9.53 4.50
CA GLU A 89 -8.86 9.40 5.94
C GLU A 89 -8.28 8.04 6.32
N ARG A 90 -7.54 8.03 7.42
CA ARG A 90 -6.93 6.81 7.95
C ARG A 90 -7.59 6.38 9.26
N ALA A 91 -7.91 5.10 9.34
CA ALA A 91 -8.28 4.43 10.58
C ALA A 91 -7.49 3.12 10.67
N ASP A 92 -6.43 3.11 11.46
CA ASP A 92 -5.47 2.00 11.57
C ASP A 92 -4.83 1.63 10.22
N ASN A 93 -5.01 0.40 9.69
CA ASN A 93 -4.57 -0.05 8.36
C ASN A 93 -5.58 0.28 7.25
N ARG A 94 -6.73 0.82 7.60
CA ARG A 94 -7.76 1.19 6.64
C ARG A 94 -7.55 2.62 6.15
N VAL A 95 -7.51 2.81 4.84
CA VAL A 95 -7.56 4.12 4.20
C VAL A 95 -8.88 4.23 3.44
N GLY A 96 -9.67 5.25 3.72
CA GLY A 96 -10.97 5.51 3.11
C GLY A 96 -11.02 6.84 2.39
N VAL A 97 -11.83 6.92 1.34
CA VAL A 97 -12.15 8.19 0.67
C VAL A 97 -13.10 8.97 1.55
N ALA A 98 -12.84 10.26 1.73
CA ALA A 98 -13.70 11.15 2.49
C ALA A 98 -15.11 11.24 1.87
N SER A 99 -16.12 11.29 2.73
CA SER A 99 -17.50 11.48 2.30
C SER A 99 -17.87 12.97 2.28
N LEU A 100 -18.63 13.36 1.27
CA LEU A 100 -19.23 14.68 1.18
C LEU A 100 -20.48 14.78 2.12
N PRO A 101 -20.98 15.99 2.40
CA PRO A 101 -22.13 16.19 3.30
C PRO A 101 -23.41 15.44 2.86
N ASP A 102 -23.54 15.11 1.58
CA ASP A 102 -24.66 14.33 1.03
C ASP A 102 -24.46 12.81 1.11
N GLY A 103 -23.38 12.36 1.76
CA GLY A 103 -23.03 10.94 1.91
C GLY A 103 -22.37 10.31 0.70
N THR A 104 -22.12 11.04 -0.38
CA THR A 104 -21.37 10.52 -1.53
C THR A 104 -19.86 10.65 -1.31
N LEU A 105 -19.07 9.82 -2.00
CA LEU A 105 -17.63 9.89 -1.91
C LEU A 105 -17.07 11.10 -2.68
N LEU A 106 -15.98 11.67 -2.18
CA LEU A 106 -15.20 12.66 -2.93
C LEU A 106 -14.76 12.07 -4.28
N PRO A 107 -15.12 12.72 -5.43
CA PRO A 107 -14.88 12.12 -6.76
C PRO A 107 -13.42 12.11 -7.18
N GLN A 108 -12.60 13.01 -6.64
CA GLN A 108 -11.18 13.15 -6.99
C GLN A 108 -10.31 13.28 -5.73
N PRO A 109 -10.22 12.25 -4.88
CA PRO A 109 -9.21 12.24 -3.83
C PRO A 109 -7.81 12.21 -4.47
N GLY A 110 -6.80 12.58 -3.70
CA GLY A 110 -5.41 12.48 -4.12
C GLY A 110 -4.98 11.02 -4.40
N VAL A 111 -3.79 10.85 -4.95
CA VAL A 111 -3.29 9.52 -5.34
C VAL A 111 -2.74 8.77 -4.13
N LEU A 112 -3.35 7.64 -3.81
CA LEU A 112 -2.87 6.71 -2.78
C LEU A 112 -1.80 5.80 -3.37
N TYR A 113 -0.63 5.79 -2.74
CA TYR A 113 0.42 4.79 -2.95
C TYR A 113 0.55 3.95 -1.69
N GLY A 114 0.82 2.68 -1.85
CA GLY A 114 1.06 1.79 -0.72
C GLY A 114 1.51 0.41 -1.14
N ASN A 115 1.90 -0.39 -0.18
CA ASN A 115 2.20 -1.81 -0.34
C ASN A 115 2.20 -2.50 1.03
N ALA A 116 2.12 -3.82 1.02
CA ALA A 116 2.27 -4.65 2.20
C ALA A 116 3.02 -5.93 1.88
N ALA A 117 3.74 -6.45 2.88
CA ALA A 117 4.44 -7.73 2.79
C ALA A 117 4.51 -8.41 4.16
N THR A 118 4.57 -9.73 4.16
CA THR A 118 4.96 -10.49 5.34
C THR A 118 6.48 -10.55 5.40
N ILE A 119 7.05 -10.18 6.56
CA ILE A 119 8.48 -10.17 6.82
C ILE A 119 8.82 -11.11 7.99
N GLY A 120 10.00 -11.73 7.96
CA GLY A 120 10.52 -12.54 9.07
C GLY A 120 11.68 -11.82 9.73
N ILE A 121 11.57 -11.51 11.02
CA ILE A 121 12.63 -10.87 11.81
C ILE A 121 13.32 -11.94 12.64
N ALA A 122 14.66 -11.96 12.61
CA ALA A 122 15.50 -12.84 13.42
C ALA A 122 16.16 -12.06 14.56
N ALA A 123 16.54 -12.76 15.63
CA ALA A 123 17.35 -12.16 16.70
C ALA A 123 18.75 -11.85 16.21
N ASP A 124 19.37 -10.83 16.80
CA ASP A 124 20.75 -10.42 16.52
C ASP A 124 21.03 -10.14 15.03
N ASP A 125 20.01 -9.64 14.31
CA ASP A 125 20.09 -9.38 12.87
C ASP A 125 19.43 -8.03 12.50
N THR A 126 19.81 -7.50 11.35
CA THR A 126 19.17 -6.34 10.72
C THR A 126 18.57 -6.75 9.40
N LEU A 127 17.25 -6.87 9.36
CA LEU A 127 16.51 -7.20 8.15
C LEU A 127 16.40 -5.96 7.24
N ALA A 128 17.03 -6.01 6.07
CA ALA A 128 16.83 -5.01 5.02
C ALA A 128 15.67 -5.44 4.10
N VAL A 129 14.61 -4.63 4.04
CA VAL A 129 13.41 -4.89 3.22
C VAL A 129 13.26 -3.83 2.15
N THR A 130 13.19 -4.26 0.89
CA THR A 130 12.78 -3.39 -0.23
C THR A 130 11.30 -3.61 -0.51
N LEU A 131 10.47 -2.58 -0.22
CA LEU A 131 9.02 -2.62 -0.40
C LEU A 131 8.56 -1.41 -1.21
N PRO A 132 8.65 -1.45 -2.55
CA PRO A 132 8.26 -0.33 -3.40
C PRO A 132 6.77 -0.04 -3.29
N MET A 133 6.44 1.23 -3.09
CA MET A 133 5.05 1.68 -3.02
C MET A 133 4.45 1.70 -4.43
N LYS A 134 3.26 1.11 -4.58
CA LYS A 134 2.49 1.04 -5.83
C LYS A 134 1.29 1.96 -5.75
N GLN A 135 0.87 2.49 -6.89
CA GLN A 135 -0.39 3.25 -6.95
C GLN A 135 -1.58 2.33 -6.70
N LEU A 136 -2.41 2.69 -5.73
CA LEU A 136 -3.60 1.93 -5.30
C LEU A 136 -4.91 2.60 -5.74
N THR A 137 -4.90 3.91 -6.03
CA THR A 137 -6.01 4.59 -6.70
C THR A 137 -5.96 4.36 -8.20
N ARG A 138 -7.10 4.26 -8.83
CA ARG A 138 -7.26 4.10 -10.27
C ARG A 138 -8.06 5.25 -10.85
N ARG A 139 -7.66 5.74 -12.01
CA ARG A 139 -8.39 6.78 -12.73
C ARG A 139 -9.47 6.17 -13.63
N LEU A 140 -10.71 6.62 -13.46
CA LEU A 140 -11.82 6.36 -14.35
C LEU A 140 -12.15 7.62 -15.15
N THR A 141 -12.05 7.55 -16.47
CA THR A 141 -12.45 8.64 -17.37
C THR A 141 -13.74 8.25 -18.07
N LEU A 142 -14.79 9.02 -17.84
CA LEU A 142 -16.08 8.90 -18.52
C LEU A 142 -16.14 9.87 -19.68
N LYS A 143 -16.41 9.40 -20.89
CA LYS A 143 -16.61 10.23 -22.08
C LYS A 143 -17.95 9.92 -22.70
N MET A 144 -18.78 10.94 -22.90
CA MET A 144 -20.08 10.85 -23.55
C MET A 144 -20.15 11.83 -24.72
N LYS A 145 -20.56 11.34 -25.87
CA LYS A 145 -20.83 12.17 -27.03
C LYS A 145 -22.33 12.50 -27.10
N LEU A 146 -22.64 13.77 -27.16
CA LEU A 146 -24.00 14.25 -27.40
C LEU A 146 -24.31 14.05 -28.89
N ALA A 147 -25.21 13.10 -29.19
CA ALA A 147 -25.60 12.78 -30.56
C ALA A 147 -27.04 13.21 -30.81
N GLY A 148 -27.26 13.92 -31.89
CA GLY A 148 -28.58 14.42 -32.30
C GLY A 148 -28.98 15.72 -31.57
N GLY A 149 -29.50 16.65 -32.29
CA GLY A 149 -29.96 17.95 -31.76
C GLY A 149 -28.85 19.01 -31.65
N ASN A 150 -29.20 20.13 -31.03
CA ASN A 150 -28.27 21.24 -30.79
C ASN A 150 -27.61 21.08 -29.41
N PRO A 151 -26.30 20.80 -29.31
CA PRO A 151 -25.62 20.70 -28.03
C PRO A 151 -25.79 21.99 -27.18
N GLY A 152 -26.03 23.15 -27.78
CA GLY A 152 -26.22 24.42 -27.10
C GLY A 152 -27.40 24.49 -26.15
N ILE A 153 -28.37 23.57 -26.24
CA ILE A 153 -29.52 23.49 -25.33
C ILE A 153 -29.20 22.84 -23.99
N LEU A 154 -28.04 22.18 -23.83
CA LEU A 154 -27.66 21.56 -22.55
C LEU A 154 -27.19 22.64 -21.56
N ALA A 155 -27.97 22.84 -20.50
CA ALA A 155 -27.67 23.77 -19.41
C ALA A 155 -26.79 23.16 -18.31
N GLY A 156 -26.96 21.84 -18.04
CA GLY A 156 -26.21 21.16 -16.98
C GLY A 156 -26.36 19.66 -17.01
N THR A 157 -25.60 19.01 -16.12
CA THR A 157 -25.63 17.58 -15.91
C THR A 157 -25.58 17.25 -14.41
N GLU A 158 -26.31 16.23 -14.00
CA GLU A 158 -26.18 15.59 -12.69
C GLU A 158 -25.88 14.12 -12.92
N ALA A 159 -24.87 13.55 -12.26
CA ALA A 159 -24.53 12.15 -12.47
C ALA A 159 -24.14 11.45 -11.19
N SER A 160 -24.31 10.12 -11.19
CA SER A 160 -23.89 9.25 -10.08
C SER A 160 -23.42 7.90 -10.61
N ILE A 161 -22.47 7.31 -9.87
CA ILE A 161 -22.06 5.90 -10.05
C ILE A 161 -22.18 5.23 -8.69
N THR A 162 -22.90 4.12 -8.61
CA THR A 162 -23.07 3.30 -7.41
C THR A 162 -22.10 2.12 -7.42
N GLY A 163 -21.99 1.41 -6.29
CA GLY A 163 -21.18 0.19 -6.18
C GLY A 163 -19.68 0.46 -6.12
N ILE A 164 -19.27 1.63 -5.64
CA ILE A 164 -17.86 2.00 -5.47
C ILE A 164 -17.39 1.59 -4.07
N ALA A 165 -16.20 1.01 -3.98
CA ALA A 165 -15.57 0.66 -2.71
C ALA A 165 -15.04 1.93 -2.02
N PRO A 166 -15.50 2.25 -0.79
CA PRO A 166 -15.12 3.50 -0.12
C PRO A 166 -13.75 3.42 0.55
N ALA A 167 -13.21 2.24 0.79
CA ALA A 167 -11.98 2.08 1.56
C ALA A 167 -11.16 0.86 1.10
N LEU A 168 -9.90 0.86 1.52
CA LEU A 168 -8.93 -0.21 1.29
C LEU A 168 -8.25 -0.57 2.62
N ASP A 169 -8.12 -1.85 2.92
CA ASP A 169 -7.20 -2.37 3.92
C ASP A 169 -5.81 -2.49 3.30
N ILE A 170 -4.86 -1.72 3.79
CA ILE A 170 -3.51 -1.69 3.23
C ILE A 170 -2.74 -2.98 3.56
N ALA A 171 -2.94 -3.55 4.75
CA ALA A 171 -2.23 -4.76 5.16
C ALA A 171 -2.63 -5.98 4.33
N ALA A 172 -3.91 -6.07 3.97
CA ALA A 172 -4.45 -7.14 3.14
C ALA A 172 -4.50 -6.79 1.64
N LEU A 173 -4.30 -5.52 1.27
CA LEU A 173 -4.53 -4.95 -0.08
C LEU A 173 -5.93 -5.29 -0.61
N LYS A 174 -6.94 -5.21 0.26
CA LYS A 174 -8.32 -5.58 -0.06
C LYS A 174 -9.27 -4.40 0.12
N LEU A 175 -10.15 -4.21 -0.86
CA LEU A 175 -11.24 -3.26 -0.80
C LEU A 175 -12.20 -3.60 0.35
N GLN A 176 -12.70 -2.57 1.05
CA GLN A 176 -13.56 -2.70 2.23
C GLN A 176 -14.63 -1.62 2.29
N GLY A 177 -15.63 -1.86 3.13
CA GLY A 177 -16.73 -0.96 3.43
C GLY A 177 -17.96 -1.25 2.58
N ASP A 178 -19.10 -0.69 3.00
CA ASP A 178 -20.36 -0.80 2.28
C ASP A 178 -20.28 -0.06 0.94
N PRO A 179 -20.88 -0.61 -0.12
CA PRO A 179 -20.86 0.02 -1.44
C PRO A 179 -21.39 1.45 -1.39
N ALA A 180 -20.61 2.37 -1.92
CA ALA A 180 -20.90 3.80 -1.88
C ALA A 180 -21.21 4.36 -3.28
N THR A 181 -21.66 5.60 -3.31
CA THR A 181 -21.95 6.37 -4.52
C THR A 181 -20.91 7.48 -4.69
N VAL A 182 -20.47 7.71 -5.91
CA VAL A 182 -19.68 8.88 -6.30
C VAL A 182 -20.45 9.71 -7.32
N ARG A 183 -20.27 11.04 -7.31
CA ARG A 183 -20.91 11.96 -8.27
C ARG A 183 -19.86 12.55 -9.22
N PRO A 184 -19.75 12.03 -10.46
CA PRO A 184 -18.89 12.63 -11.47
C PRO A 184 -19.33 14.06 -11.81
N VAL A 185 -18.35 14.96 -11.92
CA VAL A 185 -18.58 16.33 -12.43
C VAL A 185 -18.14 16.34 -13.89
N PHE A 186 -19.09 16.58 -14.80
CA PHE A 186 -18.81 16.62 -16.23
C PHE A 186 -18.39 18.00 -16.70
N VAL A 187 -17.29 18.05 -17.44
CA VAL A 187 -16.85 19.22 -18.19
C VAL A 187 -17.27 18.99 -19.65
N ARG A 188 -17.85 20.02 -20.27
CA ARG A 188 -18.29 19.97 -21.64
C ARG A 188 -17.31 20.68 -22.57
N GLU A 189 -16.90 20.00 -23.62
CA GLU A 189 -16.11 20.54 -24.72
C GLU A 189 -16.80 20.21 -26.06
N GLY A 190 -17.46 21.23 -26.64
CA GLY A 190 -18.24 21.02 -27.86
C GLY A 190 -19.44 20.07 -27.66
N ASP A 191 -19.41 18.94 -28.32
CA ASP A 191 -20.41 17.86 -28.23
C ASP A 191 -19.98 16.72 -27.30
N VAL A 192 -18.85 16.85 -26.58
CA VAL A 192 -18.33 15.83 -25.67
C VAL A 192 -18.44 16.29 -24.22
N LEU A 193 -18.95 15.41 -23.38
CA LEU A 193 -18.93 15.51 -21.91
C LEU A 193 -17.83 14.59 -21.38
N THR A 194 -16.93 15.10 -20.54
CA THR A 194 -15.85 14.33 -19.92
C THR A 194 -15.90 14.51 -18.42
N ALA A 195 -15.79 13.41 -17.67
CA ALA A 195 -15.57 13.44 -16.23
C ALA A 195 -14.43 12.49 -15.85
N GLU A 196 -13.61 12.91 -14.90
CA GLU A 196 -12.53 12.11 -14.34
C GLU A 196 -12.79 11.83 -12.87
N LEU A 197 -12.49 10.62 -12.44
CA LEU A 197 -12.63 10.14 -11.08
C LEU A 197 -11.35 9.44 -10.64
N ASN A 198 -10.96 9.59 -9.39
CA ASN A 198 -9.95 8.76 -8.74
C ASN A 198 -10.66 7.83 -7.73
N LEU A 199 -10.59 6.53 -7.96
CA LEU A 199 -11.31 5.53 -7.18
C LEU A 199 -10.32 4.53 -6.58
N LEU A 200 -10.64 3.96 -5.42
CA LEU A 200 -9.90 2.81 -4.88
C LEU A 200 -10.24 1.53 -5.66
N GLY A 201 -11.48 1.39 -6.07
CA GLY A 201 -11.98 0.27 -6.84
C GLY A 201 -13.51 0.18 -6.79
N THR A 202 -14.05 -0.90 -7.33
CA THR A 202 -15.48 -1.23 -7.26
C THR A 202 -15.73 -2.26 -6.16
N ALA A 203 -16.87 -2.17 -5.49
CA ALA A 203 -17.28 -3.16 -4.51
C ALA A 203 -17.56 -4.51 -5.19
N ALA A 204 -17.07 -5.60 -4.56
CA ALA A 204 -17.28 -6.95 -5.05
C ALA A 204 -18.78 -7.33 -4.95
N ASP A 205 -19.23 -8.17 -5.88
CA ASP A 205 -20.56 -8.77 -5.90
C ASP A 205 -21.72 -7.76 -5.86
N VAL A 206 -21.46 -6.52 -6.32
CA VAL A 206 -22.45 -5.44 -6.37
C VAL A 206 -22.50 -4.85 -7.76
N ARG A 207 -23.72 -4.55 -8.22
CA ARG A 207 -23.93 -3.88 -9.50
C ARG A 207 -23.39 -2.45 -9.46
N GLN A 208 -22.62 -2.07 -10.48
CA GLN A 208 -22.20 -0.69 -10.72
C GLN A 208 -23.16 -0.05 -11.72
N GLU A 209 -23.96 0.90 -11.26
CA GLU A 209 -24.91 1.62 -12.10
C GLU A 209 -24.49 3.07 -12.29
N PHE A 210 -24.34 3.47 -13.53
CA PHE A 210 -24.14 4.86 -13.92
C PHE A 210 -25.47 5.49 -14.30
N ILE A 211 -25.82 6.59 -13.66
CA ILE A 211 -27.01 7.39 -13.97
C ILE A 211 -26.54 8.80 -14.29
N ILE A 212 -27.05 9.38 -15.36
CA ILE A 212 -26.87 10.79 -15.70
C ILE A 212 -28.19 11.44 -16.07
N VAL A 213 -28.41 12.63 -15.56
CA VAL A 213 -29.52 13.51 -15.92
C VAL A 213 -28.97 14.67 -16.73
N LEU A 214 -29.42 14.78 -17.96
CA LEU A 214 -29.16 15.92 -18.83
C LEU A 214 -30.25 16.96 -18.58
N ILE A 215 -29.86 18.20 -18.31
CA ILE A 215 -30.76 19.32 -18.01
C ILE A 215 -30.66 20.32 -19.16
N ALA A 216 -31.79 20.52 -19.85
CA ALA A 216 -31.86 21.48 -20.94
C ALA A 216 -32.11 22.92 -20.44
N THR A 217 -31.84 23.91 -21.29
CA THR A 217 -32.05 25.35 -20.99
C THR A 217 -33.50 25.72 -20.74
N ASP A 218 -34.45 24.95 -21.24
CA ASP A 218 -35.89 25.08 -20.98
C ASP A 218 -36.33 24.36 -19.70
N GLY A 219 -35.40 23.75 -18.95
CA GLY A 219 -35.70 23.02 -17.73
C GLY A 219 -36.08 21.55 -17.94
N GLN A 220 -36.20 21.09 -19.17
CA GLN A 220 -36.46 19.66 -19.43
C GLN A 220 -35.30 18.80 -18.91
N ARG A 221 -35.64 17.62 -18.39
CA ARG A 221 -34.67 16.68 -17.82
C ARG A 221 -34.78 15.33 -18.52
N GLN A 222 -33.66 14.82 -19.01
CA GLN A 222 -33.56 13.49 -19.58
C GLN A 222 -32.62 12.63 -18.74
N THR A 223 -33.14 11.53 -18.22
CA THR A 223 -32.36 10.57 -17.44
C THR A 223 -31.92 9.40 -18.32
N LEU A 224 -30.64 9.08 -18.26
CA LEU A 224 -30.03 7.90 -18.87
C LEU A 224 -29.42 7.06 -17.76
N ALA A 225 -29.66 5.75 -17.78
CA ALA A 225 -29.06 4.81 -16.84
C ALA A 225 -28.34 3.70 -17.63
N ARG A 226 -27.18 3.28 -17.14
CA ARG A 226 -26.39 2.21 -17.75
C ARG A 226 -25.76 1.33 -16.68
N ASP A 227 -25.87 0.03 -16.85
CA ASP A 227 -25.10 -0.95 -16.11
C ASP A 227 -23.64 -0.91 -16.57
N MET A 228 -22.74 -0.61 -15.64
CA MET A 228 -21.30 -0.52 -15.88
C MET A 228 -20.53 -1.73 -15.29
N THR A 229 -21.21 -2.68 -14.68
CA THR A 229 -20.60 -3.83 -13.98
C THR A 229 -19.63 -4.58 -14.88
N GLY A 230 -20.05 -4.90 -16.11
CA GLY A 230 -19.18 -5.58 -17.06
C GLY A 230 -18.03 -4.70 -17.58
N ALA A 231 -18.25 -3.38 -17.73
CA ALA A 231 -17.21 -2.45 -18.18
C ALA A 231 -16.15 -2.17 -17.08
N LEU A 232 -16.50 -2.37 -15.82
CA LEU A 232 -15.63 -2.17 -14.67
C LEU A 232 -15.14 -3.49 -14.05
N SER A 233 -15.36 -4.65 -14.67
CA SER A 233 -14.95 -5.95 -14.15
C SER A 233 -13.44 -6.05 -13.87
N ASP A 234 -12.63 -5.44 -14.71
CA ASP A 234 -11.17 -5.44 -14.62
C ASP A 234 -10.61 -4.17 -13.95
N PHE A 235 -11.49 -3.39 -13.31
CA PHE A 235 -11.09 -2.12 -12.70
C PHE A 235 -10.36 -2.28 -11.38
N ASN A 236 -10.47 -3.41 -10.68
CA ASN A 236 -9.85 -3.70 -9.35
C ASN A 236 -8.42 -4.21 -9.45
#